data_2458ee20f43a65e4bc05455acff1b91f
#
_entry.id   2458ee20f43a65e4bc05455acff1b91f
#
_cell.length_a   1.000
_cell.length_b   1.000
_cell.length_c   1.000
_cell.angle_alpha   90.00
_cell.angle_beta   90.00
_cell.angle_gamma   90.00
#
_symmetry.space_group_name_H-M   'P 1'
#
loop_
_entity.id
_entity.type
_entity.pdbx_description
1 polymer ?
#
loop_
_entity_poly.entity_id
_entity_poly.type
_entity_poly.pdbx_seq_one_letter_code
_entity_poly.pdbx_strand_id
1 'polypeptide(L)'
;MLFRSAYDASEGALYVLFLLCLALHPDAPGIFAVDSFDHAMHPRLARETTKLLCKIILEQDKTVFVTTHNPLVLDGLDLMNDDIRLFAVNKSRKSGHTSLQRIQVTKELMDSGYSLSRLWTEGRLGGVPNL
;
A
#
# COMPACT_ATOMS: atom_id res chain seq x y z
N MET A 1 -5.57 9.34 26.66
CA MET A 1 -6.26 10.51 26.09
C MET A 1 -7.66 10.05 25.69
N LEU A 2 -8.68 10.53 26.39
CA LEU A 2 -10.08 10.20 26.07
C LEU A 2 -10.55 11.18 25.00
N PHE A 3 -10.84 10.70 23.79
CA PHE A 3 -11.50 11.51 22.78
C PHE A 3 -12.91 11.85 23.25
N ARG A 4 -13.23 13.13 23.35
CA ARG A 4 -14.56 13.59 23.76
C ARG A 4 -15.57 13.58 22.61
N SER A 5 -15.07 13.63 21.37
CA SER A 5 -15.87 13.51 20.14
C SER A 5 -15.01 13.08 18.95
N ALA A 6 -15.65 12.66 17.85
CA ALA A 6 -14.95 12.35 16.59
C ALA A 6 -14.19 13.58 16.03
N TYR A 7 -14.61 14.81 16.36
CA TYR A 7 -13.92 16.05 15.95
C TYR A 7 -12.57 16.25 16.64
N ASP A 8 -12.32 15.59 17.76
CA ASP A 8 -11.05 15.65 18.48
C ASP A 8 -10.02 14.61 17.99
N ALA A 9 -10.45 13.68 17.12
CA ALA A 9 -9.58 12.67 16.56
C ALA A 9 -8.82 13.21 15.34
N SER A 10 -7.57 12.78 15.16
CA SER A 10 -6.84 13.12 13.94
C SER A 10 -7.47 12.41 12.72
N GLU A 11 -7.48 13.08 11.57
CA GLU A 11 -7.98 12.54 10.31
C GLU A 11 -7.33 11.18 9.99
N GLY A 12 -6.01 11.08 10.14
CA GLY A 12 -5.28 9.83 9.92
C GLY A 12 -5.72 8.70 10.84
N ALA A 13 -6.03 9.00 12.12
CA ALA A 13 -6.53 7.99 13.06
C ALA A 13 -7.92 7.47 12.66
N LEU A 14 -8.81 8.37 12.26
CA LEU A 14 -10.15 8.01 11.77
C LEU A 14 -10.06 7.19 10.48
N TYR A 15 -9.13 7.55 9.60
CA TYR A 15 -8.92 6.83 8.35
C TYR A 15 -8.39 5.41 8.59
N VAL A 16 -7.42 5.24 9.49
CA VAL A 16 -6.94 3.90 9.89
C VAL A 16 -8.09 3.09 10.49
N LEU A 17 -8.91 3.67 11.36
CA LEU A 17 -10.07 3.01 11.93
C LEU A 17 -11.06 2.55 10.84
N PHE A 18 -11.34 3.40 9.85
CA PHE A 18 -12.18 3.05 8.70
C PHE A 18 -11.61 1.84 7.93
N LEU A 19 -10.30 1.83 7.64
CA LEU A 19 -9.64 0.70 6.96
C LEU A 19 -9.74 -0.59 7.77
N LEU A 20 -9.57 -0.51 9.09
CA LEU A 20 -9.72 -1.66 9.97
C LEU A 20 -11.17 -2.18 10.00
N CYS A 21 -12.16 -1.29 9.98
CA CYS A 21 -13.57 -1.69 9.88
C CYS A 21 -13.84 -2.44 8.56
N LEU A 22 -13.35 -1.95 7.43
CA LEU A 22 -13.48 -2.65 6.14
C LEU A 22 -12.78 -4.01 6.14
N ALA A 23 -11.61 -4.09 6.75
CA ALA A 23 -10.83 -5.32 6.78
C ALA A 23 -11.42 -6.38 7.70
N LEU A 24 -11.95 -5.98 8.88
CA LEU A 24 -12.35 -6.90 9.96
C LEU A 24 -13.85 -7.18 10.01
N HIS A 25 -14.70 -6.23 9.55
CA HIS A 25 -16.14 -6.42 9.71
C HIS A 25 -16.65 -7.57 8.83
N PRO A 26 -17.42 -8.51 9.38
CA PRO A 26 -17.89 -9.69 8.64
C PRO A 26 -18.82 -9.33 7.46
N ASP A 27 -19.63 -8.28 7.60
CA ASP A 27 -20.54 -7.84 6.53
C ASP A 27 -19.87 -6.86 5.53
N ALA A 28 -18.59 -6.53 5.72
CA ALA A 28 -17.87 -5.74 4.75
C ALA A 28 -17.56 -6.57 3.49
N PRO A 29 -17.48 -5.94 2.29
CA PRO A 29 -17.19 -6.66 1.06
C PRO A 29 -15.94 -7.51 1.15
N GLY A 30 -15.97 -8.72 0.57
CA GLY A 30 -14.80 -9.58 0.45
C GLY A 30 -13.74 -9.02 -0.51
N ILE A 31 -14.17 -8.12 -1.42
CA ILE A 31 -13.29 -7.42 -2.37
C ILE A 31 -13.60 -5.93 -2.30
N PHE A 32 -12.58 -5.09 -2.11
CA PHE A 32 -12.73 -3.63 -2.12
C PHE A 32 -11.47 -2.93 -2.61
N ALA A 33 -11.61 -1.65 -2.95
CA ALA A 33 -10.50 -0.82 -3.41
C ALA A 33 -10.41 0.46 -2.58
N VAL A 34 -9.19 0.93 -2.35
CA VAL A 34 -8.88 2.15 -1.62
C VAL A 34 -7.91 2.98 -2.46
N ASP A 35 -8.39 4.10 -2.95
CA ASP A 35 -7.54 5.05 -3.67
C ASP A 35 -6.79 5.94 -2.68
N SER A 36 -5.53 6.26 -3.00
CA SER A 36 -4.67 7.09 -2.15
C SER A 36 -4.63 6.58 -0.70
N PHE A 37 -4.35 5.30 -0.55
CA PHE A 37 -4.35 4.55 0.73
C PHE A 37 -3.65 5.25 1.89
N ASP A 38 -2.58 5.98 1.60
CA ASP A 38 -1.75 6.69 2.57
C ASP A 38 -2.21 8.14 2.83
N HIS A 39 -3.40 8.52 2.32
CA HIS A 39 -3.96 9.84 2.54
C HIS A 39 -4.07 10.15 4.04
N ALA A 40 -3.68 11.38 4.42
CA ALA A 40 -3.67 11.87 5.81
C ALA A 40 -2.81 11.08 6.80
N MET A 41 -1.97 10.14 6.31
CA MET A 41 -1.05 9.40 7.17
C MET A 41 0.36 9.98 7.15
N HIS A 42 0.96 10.08 8.32
CA HIS A 42 2.41 10.26 8.42
C HIS A 42 3.12 9.05 7.77
N PRO A 43 4.22 9.23 7.01
CA PRO A 43 4.88 8.14 6.27
C PRO A 43 5.19 6.89 7.09
N ARG A 44 5.62 7.06 8.35
CA ARG A 44 5.85 5.93 9.25
C ARG A 44 4.56 5.19 9.59
N LEU A 45 3.45 5.92 9.78
CA LEU A 45 2.14 5.33 10.04
C LEU A 45 1.66 4.56 8.81
N ALA A 46 1.81 5.13 7.61
CA ALA A 46 1.44 4.46 6.36
C ALA A 46 2.15 3.11 6.21
N ARG A 47 3.47 3.04 6.50
CA ARG A 47 4.24 1.79 6.46
C ARG A 47 3.68 0.75 7.44
N GLU A 48 3.46 1.13 8.70
CA GLU A 48 2.98 0.18 9.72
C GLU A 48 1.53 -0.24 9.45
N THR A 49 0.68 0.68 8.97
CA THR A 49 -0.70 0.36 8.55
C THR A 49 -0.70 -0.61 7.38
N THR A 50 0.22 -0.47 6.41
CA THR A 50 0.37 -1.43 5.30
C THR A 50 0.65 -2.84 5.81
N LYS A 51 1.63 -3.00 6.70
CA LYS A 51 1.95 -4.31 7.29
C LYS A 51 0.75 -4.93 7.99
N LEU A 52 0.07 -4.13 8.81
CA LEU A 52 -1.09 -4.59 9.57
C LEU A 52 -2.24 -4.97 8.63
N LEU A 53 -2.53 -4.14 7.63
CA LEU A 53 -3.60 -4.39 6.68
C LEU A 53 -3.33 -5.67 5.87
N CYS A 54 -2.13 -5.86 5.33
CA CYS A 54 -1.76 -7.09 4.62
C CYS A 54 -2.03 -8.33 5.48
N LYS A 55 -1.59 -8.31 6.73
CA LYS A 55 -1.81 -9.42 7.66
C LYS A 55 -3.30 -9.70 7.87
N ILE A 56 -4.09 -8.68 8.19
CA ILE A 56 -5.54 -8.83 8.45
C ILE A 56 -6.27 -9.32 7.20
N ILE A 57 -5.99 -8.74 6.03
CA ILE A 57 -6.65 -9.11 4.77
C ILE A 57 -6.41 -10.59 4.44
N LEU A 58 -5.20 -11.09 4.62
CA LEU A 58 -4.87 -12.49 4.40
C LEU A 58 -5.59 -13.40 5.42
N GLU A 59 -5.63 -13.02 6.69
CA GLU A 59 -6.33 -13.77 7.76
C GLU A 59 -7.85 -13.81 7.56
N GLN A 60 -8.43 -12.77 6.92
CA GLN A 60 -9.88 -12.68 6.67
C GLN A 60 -10.30 -13.20 5.30
N ASP A 61 -9.37 -13.75 4.51
CA ASP A 61 -9.60 -14.24 3.13
C ASP A 61 -10.30 -13.18 2.24
N LYS A 62 -9.85 -11.92 2.38
CA LYS A 62 -10.34 -10.77 1.61
C LYS A 62 -9.33 -10.35 0.56
N THR A 63 -9.79 -9.61 -0.44
CA THR A 63 -8.93 -9.00 -1.47
C THR A 63 -9.07 -7.50 -1.42
N VAL A 64 -7.94 -6.80 -1.34
CA VAL A 64 -7.90 -5.33 -1.38
C VAL A 64 -6.99 -4.84 -2.49
N PHE A 65 -7.46 -3.83 -3.23
CA PHE A 65 -6.66 -3.06 -4.17
C PHE A 65 -6.41 -1.69 -3.58
N VAL A 66 -5.15 -1.29 -3.49
CA VAL A 66 -4.78 0.04 -2.99
C VAL A 66 -3.91 0.76 -4.00
N THR A 67 -4.09 2.07 -4.10
CA THR A 67 -3.16 2.93 -4.84
C THR A 67 -2.38 3.81 -3.86
N THR A 68 -1.15 4.11 -4.20
CA THR A 68 -0.29 5.00 -3.41
C THR A 68 0.76 5.67 -4.29
N HIS A 69 1.20 6.85 -3.88
CA HIS A 69 2.37 7.55 -4.41
C HIS A 69 3.49 7.66 -3.36
N ASN A 70 3.30 7.08 -2.20
CA ASN A 70 4.25 7.15 -1.09
C ASN A 70 5.17 5.92 -1.10
N PRO A 71 6.47 6.08 -1.38
CA PRO A 71 7.41 4.97 -1.42
C PRO A 71 7.50 4.19 -0.11
N LEU A 72 7.25 4.82 1.04
CA LEU A 72 7.34 4.15 2.34
C LEU A 72 6.22 3.13 2.59
N VAL A 73 5.10 3.21 1.85
CA VAL A 73 4.08 2.15 1.85
C VAL A 73 4.68 0.83 1.36
N LEU A 74 5.58 0.87 0.38
CA LEU A 74 6.25 -0.32 -0.17
C LEU A 74 7.07 -1.07 0.87
N ASP A 75 7.67 -0.37 1.82
CA ASP A 75 8.45 -0.98 2.91
C ASP A 75 7.57 -1.74 3.93
N GLY A 76 6.26 -1.62 3.81
CA GLY A 76 5.28 -2.40 4.55
C GLY A 76 4.88 -3.71 3.87
N LEU A 77 5.27 -3.95 2.61
CA LEU A 77 4.89 -5.11 1.83
C LEU A 77 5.89 -6.26 2.00
N ASP A 78 5.39 -7.47 2.16
CA ASP A 78 6.18 -8.70 2.02
C ASP A 78 5.95 -9.28 0.61
N LEU A 79 6.76 -8.85 -0.35
CA LEU A 79 6.66 -9.30 -1.74
C LEU A 79 7.22 -10.72 -1.98
N MET A 80 7.73 -11.39 -0.94
CA MET A 80 8.06 -12.82 -0.98
C MET A 80 6.81 -13.70 -0.81
N ASN A 81 5.72 -13.13 -0.30
CA ASN A 81 4.42 -13.77 -0.26
C ASN A 81 3.67 -13.50 -1.58
N ASP A 82 3.34 -14.54 -2.33
CA ASP A 82 2.66 -14.44 -3.64
C ASP A 82 1.24 -13.87 -3.58
N ASP A 83 0.62 -13.85 -2.39
CA ASP A 83 -0.69 -13.24 -2.17
C ASP A 83 -0.60 -11.71 -2.06
N ILE A 84 0.61 -11.16 -1.85
CA ILE A 84 0.89 -9.72 -1.84
C ILE A 84 1.55 -9.34 -3.15
N ARG A 85 0.88 -8.49 -3.94
CA ARG A 85 1.32 -8.13 -5.29
C ARG A 85 1.46 -6.63 -5.46
N LEU A 86 2.59 -6.21 -6.01
CA LEU A 86 2.86 -4.83 -6.37
C LEU A 86 2.82 -4.66 -7.89
N PHE A 87 2.12 -3.63 -8.35
CA PHE A 87 2.05 -3.28 -9.76
C PHE A 87 2.49 -1.83 -9.99
N ALA A 88 3.35 -1.62 -10.98
CA ALA A 88 3.63 -0.30 -11.51
C ALA A 88 2.63 0.05 -12.62
N VAL A 89 2.04 1.22 -12.53
CA VAL A 89 1.11 1.75 -13.52
C VAL A 89 1.81 2.86 -14.29
N ASN A 90 2.00 2.67 -15.60
CA ASN A 90 2.67 3.61 -16.48
C ASN A 90 1.75 4.07 -17.59
N LYS A 91 1.73 5.37 -17.87
CA LYS A 91 1.04 5.96 -19.02
C LYS A 91 2.05 6.36 -20.08
N SER A 92 1.94 5.78 -21.27
CA SER A 92 2.78 6.16 -22.41
C SER A 92 2.44 7.59 -22.87
N ARG A 93 3.44 8.48 -22.90
CA ARG A 93 3.28 9.85 -23.43
C ARG A 93 3.00 9.87 -24.94
N LYS A 94 3.48 8.85 -25.68
CA LYS A 94 3.33 8.77 -27.14
C LYS A 94 1.99 8.21 -27.58
N SER A 95 1.51 7.15 -26.94
CA SER A 95 0.30 6.43 -27.35
C SER A 95 -0.92 6.73 -26.47
N GLY A 96 -0.71 7.35 -25.28
CA GLY A 96 -1.76 7.54 -24.29
C GLY A 96 -2.19 6.26 -23.56
N HIS A 97 -1.68 5.09 -23.95
CA HIS A 97 -2.04 3.81 -23.34
C HIS A 97 -1.48 3.68 -21.92
N THR A 98 -2.29 3.13 -21.04
CA THR A 98 -1.88 2.73 -19.70
C THR A 98 -1.39 1.28 -19.74
N SER A 99 -0.23 1.02 -19.16
CA SER A 99 0.31 -0.31 -18.95
C SER A 99 0.42 -0.62 -17.47
N LEU A 100 0.14 -1.87 -17.13
CA LEU A 100 0.26 -2.42 -15.80
C LEU A 100 1.36 -3.47 -15.79
N GLN A 101 2.35 -3.32 -14.93
CA GLN A 101 3.47 -4.26 -14.82
C GLN A 101 3.59 -4.76 -13.39
N ARG A 102 3.53 -6.08 -13.20
CA ARG A 102 3.80 -6.68 -11.89
C ARG A 102 5.29 -6.52 -11.56
N ILE A 103 5.56 -5.99 -10.38
CA ILE A 103 6.91 -5.91 -9.82
C ILE A 103 7.16 -7.20 -9.04
N GLN A 104 8.20 -7.92 -9.45
CA GLN A 104 8.67 -9.11 -8.73
C GLN A 104 10.04 -8.81 -8.14
N VAL A 105 10.24 -9.25 -6.93
CA VAL A 105 11.53 -9.13 -6.24
C VAL A 105 12.16 -10.51 -6.12
N THR A 106 13.48 -10.57 -6.27
CA THR A 106 14.23 -11.79 -6.04
C THR A 106 14.73 -11.83 -4.60
N LYS A 107 15.02 -13.04 -4.12
CA LYS A 107 15.58 -13.21 -2.77
C LYS A 107 16.89 -12.43 -2.61
N GLU A 108 17.76 -12.46 -3.63
CA GLU A 108 19.03 -11.72 -3.63
C GLU A 108 18.82 -10.21 -3.48
N LEU A 109 17.77 -9.68 -4.11
CA LEU A 109 17.44 -8.27 -4.00
C LEU A 109 16.96 -7.90 -2.58
N MET A 110 16.16 -8.76 -1.96
CA MET A 110 15.72 -8.57 -0.56
C MET A 110 16.87 -8.72 0.43
N ASP A 111 17.77 -9.69 0.21
CA ASP A 111 18.93 -9.92 1.06
C ASP A 111 20.03 -8.84 0.89
N SER A 112 19.94 -8.00 -0.14
CA SER A 112 20.88 -6.89 -0.38
C SER A 112 20.81 -5.76 0.67
N GLY A 113 19.79 -5.79 1.55
CA GLY A 113 19.58 -4.78 2.59
C GLY A 113 19.00 -3.45 2.10
N TYR A 114 18.61 -3.36 0.83
CA TYR A 114 17.91 -2.18 0.31
C TYR A 114 16.41 -2.27 0.61
N SER A 115 15.82 -1.15 1.06
CA SER A 115 14.36 -1.05 1.21
C SER A 115 13.69 -0.94 -0.17
N LEU A 116 12.44 -1.40 -0.27
CA LEU A 116 11.65 -1.28 -1.49
C LEU A 116 11.44 0.19 -1.88
N SER A 117 11.24 1.06 -0.90
CA SER A 117 11.12 2.51 -1.09
C SER A 117 12.36 3.09 -1.77
N ARG A 118 13.55 2.68 -1.35
CA ARG A 118 14.79 3.12 -1.95
C ARG A 118 14.95 2.59 -3.38
N LEU A 119 14.70 1.32 -3.60
CA LEU A 119 14.78 0.71 -4.93
C LEU A 119 13.82 1.38 -5.92
N TRP A 120 12.64 1.77 -5.44
CA TRP A 120 11.66 2.48 -6.26
C TRP A 120 12.12 3.90 -6.57
N THR A 121 12.57 4.67 -5.58
CA THR A 121 13.05 6.05 -5.77
C THR A 121 14.31 6.14 -6.65
N GLU A 122 15.14 5.10 -6.65
CA GLU A 122 16.30 4.95 -7.55
C GLU A 122 15.90 4.44 -8.95
N GLY A 123 14.61 4.22 -9.23
CA GLY A 123 14.11 3.72 -10.52
C GLY A 123 14.41 2.25 -10.81
N ARG A 124 14.86 1.49 -9.83
CA ARG A 124 15.29 0.08 -9.99
C ARG A 124 14.13 -0.93 -10.01
N LEU A 125 12.95 -0.52 -9.54
CA LEU A 125 11.74 -1.37 -9.58
C LEU A 125 10.82 -1.09 -10.76
N GLY A 126 11.11 -0.10 -11.59
CA GLY A 126 10.19 0.39 -12.61
C GLY A 126 9.08 1.28 -12.03
N GLY A 127 8.22 1.83 -12.91
CA GLY A 127 7.09 2.68 -12.46
C GLY A 127 7.48 4.09 -12.02
N VAL A 128 8.74 4.47 -12.14
CA VAL A 128 9.16 5.86 -11.91
C VAL A 128 8.93 6.65 -13.20
N PRO A 129 8.21 7.79 -13.14
CA PRO A 129 8.05 8.64 -14.31
C PRO A 129 9.43 9.11 -14.82
N ASN A 130 9.71 8.91 -16.10
CA ASN A 130 10.85 9.58 -16.74
C ASN A 130 10.53 11.08 -16.77
N LEU A 131 11.16 11.83 -15.91
CA LEU A 131 11.08 13.28 -15.83
C LEU A 131 11.92 13.91 -16.95
#